data_e962a58de73efd3524555b1d145c4d57
#
_entry.id   e962a58de73efd3524555b1d145c4d57
#
_cell.length_a   1.000
_cell.length_b   1.000
_cell.length_c   1.000
_cell.angle_alpha   90.00
_cell.angle_beta   90.00
_cell.angle_gamma   90.00
#
_symmetry.space_group_name_H-M   'P 1'
#
loop_
_entity.id
_entity.type
_entity.pdbx_description
1 polymer ?
#
loop_
_entity_poly.entity_id
_entity_poly.type
_entity_poly.pdbx_seq_one_letter_code
_entity_poly.pdbx_strand_id
1 'polypeptide(L)'
;DIEARIEELQAELDDAGSDEPEYEPITVEEMGYDVPFNTTISCLITNAKLTKPQANKLASILHDGYARAIKPVHSTLDGDAIFVMSTNQIEVNFDAFAALATDILQYSVIDSALAATDAYGLKSSRSIIGK
;
A
#
# COMPACT_ATOMS: atom_id res chain seq x y z
N ASP A 1 -27.47 22.28 -31.41
CA ASP A 1 -27.66 20.87 -31.62
C ASP A 1 -26.60 20.12 -30.82
N ILE A 2 -27.02 19.12 -30.05
CA ILE A 2 -26.13 18.35 -29.11
C ILE A 2 -25.05 17.59 -29.91
N GLU A 3 -25.40 17.05 -31.06
CA GLU A 3 -24.46 16.29 -31.90
C GLU A 3 -23.33 17.19 -32.44
N ALA A 4 -23.64 18.39 -32.89
CA ALA A 4 -22.64 19.35 -33.36
C ALA A 4 -21.70 19.80 -32.21
N ARG A 5 -22.21 19.88 -30.97
CA ARG A 5 -21.37 20.23 -29.81
C ARG A 5 -20.48 19.08 -29.36
N ILE A 6 -20.93 17.84 -29.57
CA ILE A 6 -20.09 16.66 -29.30
C ILE A 6 -18.95 16.57 -30.33
N GLU A 7 -19.20 16.81 -31.60
CA GLU A 7 -18.16 16.82 -32.64
C GLU A 7 -17.12 17.93 -32.40
N GLU A 8 -17.57 19.12 -31.98
CA GLU A 8 -16.69 20.25 -31.66
C GLU A 8 -15.78 19.91 -30.45
N LEU A 9 -16.35 19.32 -29.38
CA LEU A 9 -15.60 18.91 -28.21
C LEU A 9 -14.63 17.75 -28.49
N GLN A 10 -14.98 16.84 -29.38
CA GLN A 10 -14.07 15.76 -29.81
C GLN A 10 -12.90 16.32 -30.61
N ALA A 11 -13.14 17.29 -31.48
CA ALA A 11 -12.06 17.94 -32.23
C ALA A 11 -11.13 18.75 -31.32
N GLU A 12 -11.68 19.42 -30.27
CA GLU A 12 -10.88 20.11 -29.25
C GLU A 12 -10.03 19.12 -28.42
N LEU A 13 -10.55 17.92 -28.12
CA LEU A 13 -9.81 16.89 -27.40
C LEU A 13 -8.68 16.29 -28.24
N ASP A 14 -8.93 16.03 -29.53
CA ASP A 14 -7.94 15.48 -30.45
C ASP A 14 -6.79 16.49 -30.71
N ASP A 15 -7.09 17.79 -30.73
CA ASP A 15 -6.09 18.86 -30.87
C ASP A 15 -5.28 19.05 -29.56
N ALA A 16 -5.92 18.88 -28.40
CA ALA A 16 -5.26 18.95 -27.09
C ALA A 16 -4.32 17.76 -26.82
N GLY A 17 -4.55 16.61 -27.46
CA GLY A 17 -3.71 15.41 -27.32
C GLY A 17 -2.39 15.46 -28.07
N SER A 18 -2.18 16.45 -28.94
CA SER A 18 -0.96 16.57 -29.75
C SER A 18 0.21 17.28 -29.05
N ASP A 19 -0.05 17.91 -27.90
CA ASP A 19 0.95 18.67 -27.12
C ASP A 19 1.20 18.06 -25.72
N GLU A 20 1.00 16.74 -25.54
CA GLU A 20 1.50 16.11 -24.31
C GLU A 20 3.03 16.27 -24.27
N PRO A 21 3.59 16.90 -23.23
CA PRO A 21 5.04 16.95 -23.08
C PRO A 21 5.56 15.50 -23.05
N GLU A 22 6.50 15.20 -23.94
CA GLU A 22 7.19 13.90 -24.00
C GLU A 22 7.83 13.69 -22.61
N TYR A 23 7.11 12.92 -21.77
CA TYR A 23 7.55 12.63 -20.41
C TYR A 23 8.60 11.52 -20.49
N GLU A 24 9.86 11.87 -20.48
CA GLU A 24 10.91 10.90 -20.23
C GLU A 24 10.89 10.51 -18.75
N PRO A 25 10.60 9.25 -18.42
CA PRO A 25 10.61 8.83 -17.04
C PRO A 25 12.04 8.95 -16.48
N ILE A 26 12.20 9.73 -15.41
CA ILE A 26 13.46 9.84 -14.69
C ILE A 26 13.79 8.46 -14.10
N THR A 27 14.96 7.93 -14.42
CA THR A 27 15.41 6.64 -13.88
C THR A 27 15.85 6.79 -12.41
N VAL A 28 15.82 5.68 -11.68
CA VAL A 28 16.21 5.65 -10.25
C VAL A 28 17.68 6.09 -10.08
N GLU A 29 18.53 5.75 -11.03
CA GLU A 29 19.95 6.15 -11.07
C GLU A 29 20.10 7.67 -11.24
N GLU A 30 19.27 8.31 -12.09
CA GLU A 30 19.27 9.76 -12.29
C GLU A 30 18.78 10.53 -11.05
N MET A 31 17.92 9.92 -10.24
CA MET A 31 17.50 10.49 -8.95
C MET A 31 18.58 10.40 -7.87
N GLY A 32 19.69 9.70 -8.11
CA GLY A 32 20.79 9.54 -7.16
C GLY A 32 20.41 8.76 -5.90
N TYR A 33 19.30 8.02 -5.93
CA TYR A 33 18.91 7.12 -4.86
C TYR A 33 19.49 5.73 -5.14
N ASP A 34 20.47 5.34 -4.33
CA ASP A 34 20.80 3.92 -4.15
C ASP A 34 19.66 3.31 -3.31
N VAL A 35 18.53 3.01 -3.97
CA VAL A 35 17.30 2.55 -3.29
C VAL A 35 17.42 1.04 -3.15
N PRO A 36 17.72 0.52 -1.96
CA PRO A 36 17.58 -0.91 -1.72
C PRO A 36 16.11 -1.30 -1.95
N PHE A 37 15.87 -2.41 -2.63
CA PHE A 37 14.55 -3.00 -2.71
C PHE A 37 14.01 -3.19 -1.29
N ASN A 38 12.82 -2.66 -1.04
CA ASN A 38 12.16 -2.78 0.25
C ASN A 38 10.99 -3.76 0.16
N THR A 39 10.71 -4.44 1.25
CA THR A 39 9.62 -5.40 1.32
C THR A 39 9.07 -5.41 2.74
N THR A 40 7.74 -5.28 2.84
CA THR A 40 7.02 -5.48 4.09
C THR A 40 6.08 -6.67 3.92
N ILE A 41 6.20 -7.67 4.79
CA ILE A 41 5.35 -8.87 4.76
C ILE A 41 4.58 -8.95 6.06
N SER A 42 3.25 -9.12 5.96
CA SER A 42 2.38 -9.33 7.09
C SER A 42 1.44 -10.50 6.89
N CYS A 43 1.01 -11.10 7.99
CA CYS A 43 -0.01 -12.13 8.00
C CYS A 43 -1.07 -11.81 9.06
N LEU A 44 -2.31 -11.60 8.61
CA LEU A 44 -3.47 -11.52 9.50
C LEU A 44 -3.99 -12.93 9.74
N ILE A 45 -3.97 -13.36 11.00
CA ILE A 45 -4.57 -14.63 11.43
C ILE A 45 -5.82 -14.30 12.25
N THR A 46 -6.96 -14.87 11.87
CA THR A 46 -8.25 -14.58 12.50
C THR A 46 -9.14 -15.83 12.61
N ASN A 47 -10.13 -15.79 13.48
CA ASN A 47 -11.21 -16.76 13.54
C ASN A 47 -12.53 -16.23 12.92
N ALA A 48 -12.52 -15.03 12.36
CA ALA A 48 -13.68 -14.49 11.65
C ALA A 48 -14.04 -15.35 10.44
N LYS A 49 -15.34 -15.57 10.20
CA LYS A 49 -15.81 -16.26 9.00
C LYS A 49 -15.64 -15.36 7.79
N LEU A 50 -14.79 -15.78 6.87
CA LEU A 50 -14.47 -15.07 5.64
C LEU A 50 -14.59 -16.02 4.44
N THR A 51 -15.33 -15.63 3.44
CA THR A 51 -15.25 -16.28 2.12
C THR A 51 -13.90 -15.95 1.46
N LYS A 52 -13.49 -16.73 0.47
CA LYS A 52 -12.25 -16.46 -0.26
C LYS A 52 -12.20 -15.05 -0.90
N PRO A 53 -13.27 -14.55 -1.54
CA PRO A 53 -13.32 -13.17 -2.02
C PRO A 53 -13.18 -12.13 -0.90
N GLN A 54 -13.81 -12.36 0.25
CA GLN A 54 -13.69 -11.46 1.41
C GLN A 54 -12.25 -11.45 1.96
N ALA A 55 -11.61 -12.61 2.08
CA ALA A 55 -10.20 -12.68 2.51
C ALA A 55 -9.27 -11.93 1.54
N ASN A 56 -9.47 -12.08 0.23
CA ASN A 56 -8.69 -11.34 -0.77
C ASN A 56 -8.97 -9.82 -0.70
N LYS A 57 -10.24 -9.42 -0.52
CA LYS A 57 -10.60 -8.01 -0.35
C LYS A 57 -10.00 -7.43 0.92
N LEU A 58 -10.04 -8.19 2.02
CA LEU A 58 -9.43 -7.80 3.29
C LEU A 58 -7.92 -7.59 3.15
N ALA A 59 -7.21 -8.50 2.50
CA ALA A 59 -5.78 -8.35 2.23
C ALA A 59 -5.48 -7.04 1.47
N SER A 60 -6.33 -6.68 0.51
CA SER A 60 -6.21 -5.39 -0.20
C SER A 60 -6.47 -4.18 0.70
N ILE A 61 -7.50 -4.21 1.55
CA ILE A 61 -7.83 -3.12 2.49
C ILE A 61 -6.71 -2.93 3.52
N LEU A 62 -6.11 -4.01 3.99
CA LEU A 62 -5.04 -3.97 4.98
C LEU A 62 -3.80 -3.17 4.53
N HIS A 63 -3.57 -3.02 3.24
CA HIS A 63 -2.51 -2.14 2.73
C HIS A 63 -2.68 -0.68 3.15
N ASP A 64 -3.89 -0.24 3.48
CA ASP A 64 -4.12 1.09 4.06
C ASP A 64 -3.44 1.23 5.43
N GLY A 65 -3.29 0.15 6.17
CA GLY A 65 -2.53 0.10 7.43
C GLY A 65 -1.04 0.37 7.19
N TYR A 66 -0.46 -0.19 6.14
CA TYR A 66 0.90 0.13 5.71
C TYR A 66 1.04 1.61 5.34
N ALA A 67 0.12 2.14 4.53
CA ALA A 67 0.15 3.52 4.09
C ALA A 67 0.07 4.54 5.25
N ARG A 68 -0.53 4.15 6.37
CA ARG A 68 -0.60 4.98 7.59
C ARG A 68 0.68 4.90 8.45
N ALA A 69 1.46 3.82 8.32
CA ALA A 69 2.65 3.57 9.15
C ALA A 69 3.98 3.80 8.41
N ILE A 70 4.01 3.64 7.10
CA ILE A 70 5.22 3.64 6.26
C ILE A 70 5.11 4.72 5.18
N LYS A 71 6.16 5.51 5.00
CA LYS A 71 6.25 6.55 3.95
C LYS A 71 7.65 6.56 3.32
N PRO A 72 7.76 6.37 2.00
CA PRO A 72 6.72 5.91 1.07
C PRO A 72 6.41 4.42 1.25
N VAL A 73 5.30 3.95 0.65
CA VAL A 73 4.90 2.55 0.60
C VAL A 73 4.18 2.29 -0.73
N HIS A 74 4.12 1.06 -1.19
CA HIS A 74 3.52 0.66 -2.47
C HIS A 74 4.17 1.32 -3.69
N SER A 75 5.46 1.59 -3.63
CA SER A 75 6.21 2.02 -4.80
C SER A 75 6.41 0.84 -5.76
N THR A 76 6.86 1.13 -6.96
CA THR A 76 7.18 0.08 -7.95
C THR A 76 8.38 -0.79 -7.54
N LEU A 77 9.11 -0.38 -6.52
CA LEU A 77 10.27 -1.08 -5.98
C LEU A 77 9.95 -1.91 -4.74
N ASP A 78 8.73 -1.77 -4.19
CA ASP A 78 8.31 -2.47 -2.98
C ASP A 78 7.69 -3.84 -3.32
N GLY A 79 8.14 -4.86 -2.62
CA GLY A 79 7.59 -6.21 -2.69
C GLY A 79 6.56 -6.50 -1.60
N ASP A 80 5.79 -5.48 -1.18
CA ASP A 80 4.88 -5.58 -0.05
C ASP A 80 3.77 -6.62 -0.27
N ALA A 81 3.59 -7.49 0.72
CA ALA A 81 2.61 -8.57 0.64
C ALA A 81 1.88 -8.76 1.98
N ILE A 82 0.56 -8.98 1.89
CA ILE A 82 -0.29 -9.27 3.03
C ILE A 82 -1.04 -10.58 2.81
N PHE A 83 -0.90 -11.50 3.74
CA PHE A 83 -1.62 -12.76 3.75
C PHE A 83 -2.74 -12.71 4.78
N VAL A 84 -3.90 -13.33 4.46
CA VAL A 84 -5.02 -13.47 5.37
C VAL A 84 -5.34 -14.95 5.55
N MET A 85 -5.32 -15.40 6.79
CA MET A 85 -5.67 -16.76 7.19
C MET A 85 -6.84 -16.73 8.17
N SER A 86 -7.87 -17.52 7.92
CA SER A 86 -9.04 -17.62 8.80
C SER A 86 -9.38 -19.06 9.16
N THR A 87 -9.73 -19.30 10.43
CA THR A 87 -10.30 -20.56 10.90
C THR A 87 -11.82 -20.63 10.78
N ASN A 88 -12.48 -19.57 10.31
CA ASN A 88 -13.91 -19.50 9.97
C ASN A 88 -14.86 -19.92 11.11
N GLN A 89 -14.68 -19.39 12.31
CA GLN A 89 -15.45 -19.77 13.49
C GLN A 89 -16.54 -18.76 13.88
N ILE A 90 -16.27 -17.45 13.73
CA ILE A 90 -17.12 -16.37 14.26
C ILE A 90 -17.66 -15.49 13.14
N GLU A 91 -18.98 -15.31 13.11
CA GLU A 91 -19.63 -14.35 12.21
C GLU A 91 -19.25 -12.91 12.58
N VAL A 92 -18.92 -12.12 11.60
CA VAL A 92 -18.52 -10.71 11.78
C VAL A 92 -19.22 -9.81 10.76
N ASN A 93 -19.42 -8.55 11.11
CA ASN A 93 -19.66 -7.53 10.10
C ASN A 93 -18.34 -7.26 9.38
N PHE A 94 -18.30 -7.55 8.09
CA PHE A 94 -17.06 -7.51 7.32
C PHE A 94 -16.38 -6.12 7.33
N ASP A 95 -17.15 -5.04 7.14
CA ASP A 95 -16.58 -3.69 7.03
C ASP A 95 -16.05 -3.20 8.37
N ALA A 96 -16.76 -3.46 9.47
CA ALA A 96 -16.30 -3.13 10.81
C ALA A 96 -15.04 -3.94 11.17
N PHE A 97 -15.00 -5.22 10.80
CA PHE A 97 -13.85 -6.07 11.01
C PHE A 97 -12.63 -5.60 10.19
N ALA A 98 -12.84 -5.22 8.92
CA ALA A 98 -11.79 -4.74 8.05
C ALA A 98 -11.17 -3.42 8.57
N ALA A 99 -12.00 -2.49 9.06
CA ALA A 99 -11.53 -1.26 9.67
C ALA A 99 -10.66 -1.53 10.91
N LEU A 100 -11.14 -2.37 11.83
CA LEU A 100 -10.38 -2.75 13.03
C LEU A 100 -9.06 -3.46 12.68
N ALA A 101 -9.09 -4.40 11.74
CA ALA A 101 -7.90 -5.13 11.30
C ALA A 101 -6.86 -4.21 10.67
N THR A 102 -7.30 -3.18 9.93
CA THR A 102 -6.41 -2.17 9.36
C THR A 102 -5.70 -1.34 10.44
N ASP A 103 -6.43 -0.92 11.48
CA ASP A 103 -5.84 -0.20 12.60
C ASP A 103 -4.85 -1.08 13.37
N ILE A 104 -5.20 -2.35 13.62
CA ILE A 104 -4.29 -3.31 14.26
C ILE A 104 -3.02 -3.49 13.44
N LEU A 105 -3.13 -3.60 12.11
CA LEU A 105 -1.95 -3.74 11.25
C LEU A 105 -1.06 -2.51 11.31
N GLN A 106 -1.63 -1.31 11.27
CA GLN A 106 -0.87 -0.06 11.44
C GLN A 106 -0.06 -0.08 12.75
N TYR A 107 -0.70 -0.41 13.87
CA TYR A 107 -0.01 -0.49 15.16
C TYR A 107 1.04 -1.60 15.20
N SER A 108 0.77 -2.75 14.58
CA SER A 108 1.73 -3.85 14.52
C SER A 108 3.00 -3.49 13.74
N VAL A 109 2.88 -2.73 12.66
CA VAL A 109 4.03 -2.22 11.90
C VAL A 109 4.85 -1.26 12.76
N ILE A 110 4.22 -0.33 13.44
CA ILE A 110 4.90 0.62 14.34
C ILE A 110 5.58 -0.14 15.49
N ASP A 111 4.88 -1.07 16.11
CA ASP A 111 5.40 -1.87 17.23
C ASP A 111 6.60 -2.71 16.81
N SER A 112 6.57 -3.31 15.62
CA SER A 112 7.69 -4.09 15.08
C SER A 112 8.97 -3.24 14.95
N ALA A 113 8.83 -1.99 14.47
CA ALA A 113 9.94 -1.06 14.37
C ALA A 113 10.48 -0.62 15.73
N LEU A 114 9.58 -0.43 16.71
CA LEU A 114 9.95 -0.05 18.08
C LEU A 114 10.56 -1.21 18.88
N ALA A 115 10.12 -2.45 18.62
CA ALA A 115 10.62 -3.64 19.29
C ALA A 115 11.95 -4.16 18.71
N ALA A 116 12.32 -3.74 17.51
CA ALA A 116 13.54 -4.18 16.85
C ALA A 116 14.80 -3.80 17.65
N THR A 117 15.84 -4.62 17.52
CA THR A 117 17.17 -4.38 18.10
C THR A 117 18.21 -4.27 16.99
N ASP A 118 19.36 -3.67 17.30
CA ASP A 118 20.45 -3.54 16.34
C ASP A 118 20.93 -4.91 15.88
N ALA A 119 21.06 -5.09 14.57
CA ALA A 119 21.51 -6.34 13.97
C ALA A 119 22.23 -6.11 12.63
N TYR A 120 23.22 -6.91 12.34
CA TYR A 120 23.94 -6.90 11.05
C TYR A 120 24.50 -5.55 10.62
N GLY A 121 24.89 -4.69 11.58
CA GLY A 121 25.38 -3.33 11.31
C GLY A 121 24.29 -2.28 11.08
N LEU A 122 23.02 -2.68 11.12
CA LEU A 122 21.87 -1.78 11.04
C LEU A 122 21.43 -1.34 12.43
N LYS A 123 21.11 -0.05 12.58
CA LYS A 123 20.61 0.51 13.84
C LYS A 123 19.10 0.36 13.95
N SER A 124 18.64 -0.02 15.12
CA SER A 124 17.23 -0.02 15.47
C SER A 124 16.70 1.40 15.72
N SER A 125 15.38 1.55 15.74
CA SER A 125 14.74 2.83 16.12
C SER A 125 15.20 3.31 17.50
N ARG A 126 15.38 2.41 18.47
CA ARG A 126 15.88 2.74 19.82
C ARG A 126 17.28 3.32 19.81
N SER A 127 18.18 2.75 19.01
CA SER A 127 19.54 3.28 18.87
C SER A 127 19.60 4.62 18.15
N ILE A 128 18.65 4.90 17.26
CA ILE A 128 18.56 6.17 16.52
C ILE A 128 17.93 7.26 17.40
N ILE A 129 16.88 6.95 18.14
CA ILE A 129 16.10 7.92 18.91
C ILE A 129 16.73 8.16 20.31
N GLY A 130 17.62 7.26 20.77
CA GLY A 130 18.32 7.41 22.04
C GLY A 130 17.44 7.13 23.27
N LYS A 131 16.48 6.20 23.15
CA LYS A 131 15.59 5.79 24.26
C LYS A 131 15.72 4.31 24.57
#